data_07cd5ab212acbde65f1c799b5ce4911e
#
_entry.id   07cd5ab212acbde65f1c799b5ce4911e
#
_cell.length_a   1.000
_cell.length_b   1.000
_cell.length_c   1.000
_cell.angle_alpha   90.00
_cell.angle_beta   90.00
_cell.angle_gamma   90.00
#
_symmetry.space_group_name_H-M   'P 1'
#
loop_
_entity.id
_entity.type
_entity.pdbx_description
1 polymer ?
#
loop_
_entity_poly.entity_id
_entity_poly.type
_entity_poly.pdbx_seq_one_letter_code
_entity_poly.pdbx_strand_id
1 'polypeptide(L)'
;MKKSFRKSEVEEMLSFIRSNVQKHKLKNNEENRALLMSEETLVTMLEHTTGDEITIGVSYFGGNLKIRMTAKGEGFDPVADTNDDQMHAALMKSFASDIHIKSSKGTNTITITAFKSRYLLLYKLVFAALLSIALSMALRTASTPQVCQWVSTQVMTTGKTLFMNCLNMLIPPLVFFSIASAIVGFGDTSQLGRIGGKTMSLYAFTTMCATAIGFILVELIKPYKYGNLNLQAADLGQAGVKMSFTDSLINVIPDNIVASFLNADTVQIIFLAVIIGLGTAAVGTKGKAFQDFINAGNEVFLRLTNTLVGFMPLLIFCIIGEVLLGGSSGGNGMGLPIIIGIGVYVLAIVIMIIFYHLLLLVLGKLRPLVFTRKYLPYMLQVIGIGSSSAAIPLNMKVCESLGIDKKVYSLSIPLGATVNMDGTTIYMSVFGLLLARLYGLPINLSVYFTLTFAILLLSAGAPPVMGSSIICLTAR
;
A
#
# COMPACT_ATOMS: atom_id res chain seq x y z
N MET A 1 21.11 -22.93 6.54
CA MET A 1 22.36 -23.54 7.00
C MET A 1 22.95 -22.63 8.07
N LYS A 2 23.66 -23.21 9.08
CA LYS A 2 24.23 -22.44 10.19
C LYS A 2 25.63 -22.97 10.46
N LYS A 3 26.63 -22.08 10.64
CA LYS A 3 28.01 -22.45 10.95
C LYS A 3 28.60 -21.41 11.89
N SER A 4 29.45 -21.82 12.83
CA SER A 4 30.21 -20.95 13.71
C SER A 4 31.62 -20.80 13.20
N PHE A 5 32.20 -19.62 13.38
CA PHE A 5 33.52 -19.22 12.94
C PHE A 5 34.25 -18.46 14.06
N ARG A 6 35.58 -18.44 14.04
CA ARG A 6 36.37 -17.56 14.90
C ARG A 6 36.40 -16.14 14.32
N LYS A 7 36.56 -15.16 15.18
CA LYS A 7 36.65 -13.75 14.77
C LYS A 7 37.73 -13.47 13.70
N SER A 8 38.79 -14.27 13.69
CA SER A 8 39.88 -14.19 12.71
C SER A 8 39.58 -14.77 11.33
N GLU A 9 38.51 -15.57 11.18
CA GLU A 9 38.20 -16.32 9.95
C GLU A 9 37.24 -15.54 9.03
N VAL A 10 37.51 -14.25 8.80
CA VAL A 10 36.59 -13.35 8.05
C VAL A 10 36.39 -13.79 6.62
N GLU A 11 37.46 -14.20 5.93
CA GLU A 11 37.39 -14.69 4.54
C GLU A 11 36.52 -15.96 4.42
N GLU A 12 36.61 -16.87 5.40
CA GLU A 12 35.77 -18.07 5.45
C GLU A 12 34.30 -17.71 5.69
N MET A 13 34.01 -16.72 6.56
CA MET A 13 32.66 -16.22 6.79
C MET A 13 32.02 -15.69 5.50
N LEU A 14 32.75 -14.83 4.78
CA LEU A 14 32.31 -14.25 3.52
C LEU A 14 32.15 -15.33 2.44
N SER A 15 33.08 -16.28 2.35
CA SER A 15 32.98 -17.40 1.41
C SER A 15 31.76 -18.29 1.70
N PHE A 16 31.47 -18.54 2.99
CA PHE A 16 30.28 -19.27 3.42
C PHE A 16 29.00 -18.53 3.04
N ILE A 17 28.92 -17.21 3.28
CA ILE A 17 27.77 -16.41 2.87
C ILE A 17 27.61 -16.48 1.35
N ARG A 18 28.67 -16.18 0.59
CA ARG A 18 28.68 -16.18 -0.87
C ARG A 18 28.22 -17.54 -1.44
N SER A 19 28.79 -18.65 -1.01
CA SER A 19 28.45 -19.97 -1.49
C SER A 19 26.98 -20.35 -1.21
N ASN A 20 26.43 -19.90 -0.08
CA ASN A 20 25.03 -20.17 0.25
C ASN A 20 24.05 -19.22 -0.45
N VAL A 21 24.43 -17.97 -0.71
CA VAL A 21 23.64 -17.02 -1.51
C VAL A 21 23.53 -17.48 -2.96
N GLN A 22 24.64 -17.92 -3.55
CA GLN A 22 24.72 -18.39 -4.95
C GLN A 22 23.86 -19.64 -5.22
N LYS A 23 23.67 -20.51 -4.24
CA LYS A 23 22.79 -21.71 -4.39
C LYS A 23 21.36 -21.34 -4.75
N HIS A 24 20.91 -20.12 -4.45
CA HIS A 24 19.52 -19.68 -4.65
C HIS A 24 19.25 -19.00 -6.00
N LYS A 25 20.26 -18.96 -6.92
CA LYS A 25 20.14 -18.44 -8.30
C LYS A 25 19.44 -17.07 -8.36
N LEU A 26 19.84 -16.15 -7.51
CA LEU A 26 19.35 -14.79 -7.53
C LEU A 26 19.87 -14.05 -8.79
N LYS A 27 19.23 -12.95 -9.16
CA LYS A 27 19.79 -12.08 -10.22
C LYS A 27 21.10 -11.46 -9.73
N ASN A 28 22.08 -11.25 -10.63
CA ASN A 28 23.38 -10.71 -10.27
C ASN A 28 23.34 -9.44 -9.39
N ASN A 29 22.42 -8.53 -9.68
CA ASN A 29 22.26 -7.30 -8.86
C ASN A 29 21.72 -7.59 -7.44
N GLU A 30 20.88 -8.60 -7.28
CA GLU A 30 20.30 -9.01 -5.98
C GLU A 30 21.32 -9.79 -5.16
N GLU A 31 22.11 -10.62 -5.83
CA GLU A 31 23.23 -11.34 -5.26
C GLU A 31 24.31 -10.37 -4.75
N ASN A 32 24.77 -9.44 -5.59
CA ASN A 32 25.76 -8.44 -5.22
C ASN A 32 25.27 -7.56 -4.06
N ARG A 33 24.00 -7.16 -4.06
CA ARG A 33 23.43 -6.41 -2.95
C ARG A 33 23.44 -7.22 -1.66
N ALA A 34 23.03 -8.49 -1.71
CA ALA A 34 23.03 -9.38 -0.54
C ALA A 34 24.43 -9.57 0.04
N LEU A 35 25.43 -9.72 -0.83
CA LEU A 35 26.83 -9.87 -0.43
C LEU A 35 27.37 -8.58 0.20
N LEU A 36 27.14 -7.43 -0.45
CA LEU A 36 27.58 -6.13 0.07
C LEU A 36 26.95 -5.81 1.43
N MET A 37 25.63 -6.00 1.58
CA MET A 37 24.95 -5.84 2.86
C MET A 37 25.53 -6.73 3.95
N SER A 38 25.89 -7.97 3.61
CA SER A 38 26.45 -8.92 4.55
C SER A 38 27.87 -8.55 4.96
N GLU A 39 28.67 -8.08 4.02
CA GLU A 39 30.06 -7.66 4.22
C GLU A 39 30.10 -6.44 5.14
N GLU A 40 29.38 -5.37 4.82
CA GLU A 40 29.31 -4.15 5.61
C GLU A 40 28.78 -4.40 7.03
N THR A 41 27.72 -5.20 7.14
CA THR A 41 27.16 -5.56 8.45
C THR A 41 28.10 -6.44 9.26
N LEU A 42 28.86 -7.33 8.62
CA LEU A 42 29.85 -8.18 9.30
C LEU A 42 31.01 -7.35 9.83
N VAL A 43 31.51 -6.38 9.07
CA VAL A 43 32.57 -5.45 9.52
C VAL A 43 32.14 -4.70 10.77
N THR A 44 31.00 -4.05 10.73
CA THR A 44 30.46 -3.33 11.88
C THR A 44 30.24 -4.25 13.09
N MET A 45 29.78 -5.49 12.86
CA MET A 45 29.59 -6.46 13.93
C MET A 45 30.90 -6.90 14.57
N LEU A 46 31.97 -7.08 13.79
CA LEU A 46 33.29 -7.47 14.27
C LEU A 46 33.91 -6.42 15.20
N GLU A 47 33.68 -5.15 14.95
CA GLU A 47 34.17 -4.03 15.79
C GLU A 47 33.53 -4.07 17.20
N HIS A 48 32.26 -4.46 17.31
CA HIS A 48 31.50 -4.48 18.57
C HIS A 48 31.45 -5.87 19.24
N THR A 49 32.17 -6.85 18.70
CA THR A 49 32.19 -8.23 19.21
C THR A 49 33.33 -8.40 20.20
N THR A 50 32.98 -8.76 21.42
CA THR A 50 33.96 -9.07 22.52
C THR A 50 34.31 -10.56 22.60
N GLY A 51 33.47 -11.43 22.06
CA GLY A 51 33.69 -12.88 21.99
C GLY A 51 34.53 -13.29 20.77
N ASP A 52 35.12 -14.48 20.80
CA ASP A 52 35.94 -15.01 19.70
C ASP A 52 35.11 -15.83 18.69
N GLU A 53 33.85 -16.06 18.98
CA GLU A 53 32.97 -16.92 18.15
C GLU A 53 31.81 -16.12 17.54
N ILE A 54 31.67 -16.22 16.22
CA ILE A 54 30.56 -15.62 15.45
C ILE A 54 29.80 -16.75 14.74
N THR A 55 28.49 -16.79 14.91
CA THR A 55 27.65 -17.76 14.27
C THR A 55 26.88 -17.11 13.12
N ILE A 56 27.03 -17.64 11.91
CA ILE A 56 26.35 -17.19 10.70
C ILE A 56 25.35 -18.24 10.23
N GLY A 57 24.11 -17.82 10.01
CA GLY A 57 23.05 -18.64 9.50
C GLY A 57 22.46 -18.05 8.23
N VAL A 58 22.42 -18.82 7.14
CA VAL A 58 21.71 -18.44 5.91
C VAL A 58 20.48 -19.31 5.78
N SER A 59 19.33 -18.66 5.64
CA SER A 59 18.03 -19.33 5.49
C SER A 59 17.28 -18.74 4.29
N TYR A 60 16.74 -19.64 3.47
CA TYR A 60 15.86 -19.28 2.37
C TYR A 60 14.52 -19.98 2.60
N PHE A 61 13.49 -19.18 2.83
CA PHE A 61 12.15 -19.69 3.08
C PHE A 61 11.09 -18.79 2.44
N GLY A 62 10.18 -19.40 1.70
CA GLY A 62 9.08 -18.68 1.07
C GLY A 62 9.53 -17.56 0.10
N GLY A 63 10.71 -17.73 -0.55
CA GLY A 63 11.24 -16.72 -1.45
C GLY A 63 12.00 -15.58 -0.77
N ASN A 64 12.23 -15.64 0.55
CA ASN A 64 13.03 -14.65 1.29
C ASN A 64 14.38 -15.24 1.66
N LEU A 65 15.46 -14.54 1.34
CA LEU A 65 16.80 -14.87 1.79
C LEU A 65 17.12 -14.03 3.02
N LYS A 66 17.33 -14.70 4.15
CA LYS A 66 17.73 -14.09 5.41
C LYS A 66 19.09 -14.57 5.83
N ILE A 67 19.97 -13.63 6.19
CA ILE A 67 21.28 -13.91 6.74
C ILE A 67 21.25 -13.44 8.18
N ARG A 68 21.52 -14.35 9.12
CA ARG A 68 21.52 -14.07 10.55
C ARG A 68 22.93 -14.22 11.07
N MET A 69 23.45 -13.18 11.71
CA MET A 69 24.74 -13.15 12.37
C MET A 69 24.53 -13.00 13.87
N THR A 70 25.21 -13.80 14.68
CA THR A 70 25.08 -13.78 16.13
C THR A 70 26.47 -13.83 16.78
N ALA A 71 26.77 -12.87 17.64
CA ALA A 71 28.02 -12.81 18.41
C ALA A 71 27.80 -12.22 19.79
N LYS A 72 28.73 -12.48 20.73
CA LYS A 72 28.73 -11.86 22.05
C LYS A 72 29.42 -10.50 21.95
N GLY A 73 28.81 -9.45 22.54
CA GLY A 73 29.36 -8.11 22.53
C GLY A 73 28.42 -7.09 23.15
N GLU A 74 28.87 -5.84 23.22
CA GLU A 74 28.09 -4.71 23.68
C GLU A 74 26.97 -4.41 22.64
N GLY A 75 25.84 -3.88 23.13
CA GLY A 75 24.74 -3.51 22.28
C GLY A 75 25.14 -2.32 21.39
N PHE A 76 24.88 -2.43 20.08
CA PHE A 76 25.17 -1.37 19.11
C PHE A 76 24.08 -1.31 18.02
N ASP A 77 24.01 -0.19 17.34
CA ASP A 77 23.14 -0.02 16.16
C ASP A 77 24.01 0.18 14.90
N PRO A 78 24.10 -0.81 13.98
CA PRO A 78 24.97 -0.71 12.80
C PRO A 78 24.56 0.39 11.83
N VAL A 79 23.39 1.02 12.01
CA VAL A 79 22.94 2.14 11.18
C VAL A 79 23.31 3.49 11.82
N ALA A 80 23.30 3.55 13.17
CA ALA A 80 23.62 4.77 13.93
C ALA A 80 25.11 4.86 14.30
N ASP A 81 25.73 3.74 14.65
CA ASP A 81 27.12 3.65 15.12
C ASP A 81 28.11 3.41 13.95
N THR A 82 27.94 4.16 12.86
CA THR A 82 28.86 4.11 11.74
C THR A 82 30.07 5.01 12.03
N ASN A 83 31.28 4.43 12.03
CA ASN A 83 32.55 5.16 12.11
C ASN A 83 32.69 6.17 10.96
N ASP A 84 33.63 7.11 11.05
CA ASP A 84 33.87 8.31 10.21
C ASP A 84 33.90 8.11 8.67
N ASP A 85 33.68 6.90 8.16
CA ASP A 85 33.57 6.65 6.73
C ASP A 85 32.17 7.01 6.20
N GLN A 86 32.10 8.19 5.56
CA GLN A 86 30.86 8.71 4.96
C GLN A 86 30.22 7.74 3.95
N MET A 87 31.02 6.91 3.27
CA MET A 87 30.54 5.95 2.28
C MET A 87 29.86 4.76 2.96
N HIS A 88 30.49 4.20 4.01
CA HIS A 88 29.92 3.14 4.85
C HIS A 88 28.62 3.59 5.51
N ALA A 89 28.60 4.78 6.11
CA ALA A 89 27.40 5.35 6.72
C ALA A 89 26.25 5.54 5.72
N ALA A 90 26.54 5.99 4.50
CA ALA A 90 25.54 6.14 3.45
C ALA A 90 24.98 4.79 2.97
N LEU A 91 25.84 3.76 2.85
CA LEU A 91 25.44 2.40 2.50
C LEU A 91 24.56 1.78 3.60
N MET A 92 24.98 1.85 4.86
CA MET A 92 24.21 1.30 5.98
C MET A 92 22.85 1.97 6.15
N LYS A 93 22.77 3.30 5.98
CA LYS A 93 21.48 4.02 5.94
C LYS A 93 20.57 3.53 4.79
N SER A 94 21.15 3.22 3.62
CA SER A 94 20.36 2.68 2.50
C SER A 94 19.81 1.28 2.75
N PHE A 95 20.44 0.51 3.65
CA PHE A 95 20.04 -0.85 4.04
C PHE A 95 19.25 -0.93 5.35
N ALA A 96 19.06 0.20 6.02
CA ALA A 96 18.45 0.26 7.37
C ALA A 96 17.10 -0.48 7.48
N SER A 97 16.27 -0.44 6.43
CA SER A 97 14.97 -1.13 6.40
C SER A 97 15.07 -2.66 6.35
N ASP A 98 16.20 -3.18 5.89
CA ASP A 98 16.42 -4.61 5.65
C ASP A 98 17.29 -5.26 6.74
N ILE A 99 17.83 -4.45 7.66
CA ILE A 99 18.68 -4.89 8.77
C ILE A 99 17.90 -4.76 10.08
N HIS A 100 17.79 -5.85 10.80
CA HIS A 100 17.15 -5.89 12.12
C HIS A 100 18.11 -6.39 13.18
N ILE A 101 18.26 -5.60 14.26
CA ILE A 101 19.08 -5.95 15.41
C ILE A 101 18.23 -6.33 16.59
N LYS A 102 18.73 -7.34 17.29
CA LYS A 102 18.24 -7.72 18.60
C LYS A 102 19.44 -7.94 19.51
N SER A 103 19.64 -7.03 20.46
CA SER A 103 20.62 -7.17 21.50
C SER A 103 19.94 -7.68 22.78
N SER A 104 20.41 -8.78 23.36
CA SER A 104 19.85 -9.39 24.56
C SER A 104 20.91 -10.16 25.33
N LYS A 105 21.05 -9.88 26.63
CA LYS A 105 21.97 -10.57 27.54
C LYS A 105 23.43 -10.64 27.02
N GLY A 106 23.95 -9.54 26.49
CA GLY A 106 25.31 -9.48 25.95
C GLY A 106 25.54 -10.29 24.68
N THR A 107 24.46 -10.59 23.94
CA THR A 107 24.51 -11.26 22.64
C THR A 107 23.79 -10.40 21.62
N ASN A 108 24.48 -10.05 20.56
CA ASN A 108 23.93 -9.30 19.42
C ASN A 108 23.53 -10.27 18.31
N THR A 109 22.30 -10.16 17.86
CA THR A 109 21.78 -10.91 16.71
C THR A 109 21.35 -9.93 15.65
N ILE A 110 22.05 -9.91 14.53
CA ILE A 110 21.70 -9.12 13.36
C ILE A 110 21.04 -10.03 12.34
N THR A 111 19.89 -9.64 11.84
CA THR A 111 19.18 -10.36 10.79
C THR A 111 19.04 -9.44 9.58
N ILE A 112 19.72 -9.79 8.51
CA ILE A 112 19.67 -9.12 7.21
C ILE A 112 18.62 -9.82 6.35
N THR A 113 17.64 -9.08 5.83
CA THR A 113 16.73 -9.59 4.81
C THR A 113 17.31 -9.26 3.43
N ALA A 114 18.26 -10.09 3.00
CA ALA A 114 19.04 -9.84 1.79
C ALA A 114 18.23 -9.86 0.49
N PHE A 115 17.18 -10.70 0.47
CA PHE A 115 16.23 -10.77 -0.63
C PHE A 115 14.84 -11.07 -0.11
N LYS A 116 13.85 -10.30 -0.59
CA LYS A 116 12.43 -10.49 -0.28
C LYS A 116 11.68 -10.76 -1.57
N SER A 117 11.03 -11.93 -1.65
CA SER A 117 10.22 -12.27 -2.83
C SER A 117 9.09 -11.28 -3.00
N ARG A 118 9.01 -10.67 -4.17
CA ARG A 118 7.97 -9.71 -4.56
C ARG A 118 6.58 -10.34 -4.60
N TYR A 119 6.51 -11.63 -4.86
CA TYR A 119 5.26 -12.37 -5.02
C TYR A 119 4.82 -13.12 -3.76
N LEU A 120 5.58 -13.05 -2.68
CA LEU A 120 5.28 -13.83 -1.47
C LEU A 120 3.89 -13.54 -0.91
N LEU A 121 3.48 -12.28 -0.88
CA LEU A 121 2.14 -11.92 -0.41
C LEU A 121 1.06 -12.46 -1.36
N LEU A 122 1.25 -12.34 -2.67
CA LEU A 122 0.33 -12.88 -3.67
C LEU A 122 0.17 -14.40 -3.51
N TYR A 123 1.28 -15.14 -3.37
CA TYR A 123 1.21 -16.59 -3.11
C TYR A 123 0.46 -16.91 -1.82
N LYS A 124 0.67 -16.16 -0.76
CA LYS A 124 -0.07 -16.32 0.50
C LYS A 124 -1.55 -16.02 0.34
N LEU A 125 -1.93 -15.00 -0.43
CA LEU A 125 -3.33 -14.66 -0.71
C LEU A 125 -4.02 -15.78 -1.50
N VAL A 126 -3.39 -16.26 -2.59
CA VAL A 126 -3.91 -17.35 -3.40
C VAL A 126 -4.00 -18.64 -2.57
N PHE A 127 -2.97 -18.96 -1.79
CA PHE A 127 -2.97 -20.14 -0.91
C PHE A 127 -4.09 -20.05 0.13
N ALA A 128 -4.28 -18.90 0.78
CA ALA A 128 -5.36 -18.70 1.75
C ALA A 128 -6.74 -18.84 1.11
N ALA A 129 -6.93 -18.32 -0.11
CA ALA A 129 -8.17 -18.48 -0.86
C ALA A 129 -8.45 -19.96 -1.19
N LEU A 130 -7.48 -20.67 -1.74
CA LEU A 130 -7.61 -22.11 -2.07
C LEU A 130 -7.85 -22.95 -0.82
N LEU A 131 -7.13 -22.66 0.26
CA LEU A 131 -7.30 -23.37 1.54
C LEU A 131 -8.69 -23.13 2.12
N SER A 132 -9.21 -21.90 2.05
CA SER A 132 -10.57 -21.56 2.49
C SER A 132 -11.63 -22.31 1.68
N ILE A 133 -11.47 -22.37 0.34
CA ILE A 133 -12.37 -23.10 -0.54
C ILE A 133 -12.35 -24.59 -0.20
N ALA A 134 -11.16 -25.20 -0.12
CA ALA A 134 -11.01 -26.63 0.18
C ALA A 134 -11.60 -26.99 1.54
N LEU A 135 -11.29 -26.20 2.59
CA LEU A 135 -11.81 -26.45 3.92
C LEU A 135 -13.34 -26.27 3.99
N SER A 136 -13.87 -25.24 3.34
CA SER A 136 -15.31 -24.97 3.29
C SER A 136 -16.06 -26.10 2.55
N MET A 137 -15.50 -26.60 1.45
CA MET A 137 -16.06 -27.75 0.74
C MET A 137 -16.03 -29.02 1.60
N ALA A 138 -14.90 -29.30 2.26
CA ALA A 138 -14.76 -30.45 3.16
C ALA A 138 -15.75 -30.38 4.33
N LEU A 139 -15.92 -29.21 4.95
CA LEU A 139 -16.91 -29.02 6.03
C LEU A 139 -18.33 -29.22 5.53
N ARG A 140 -18.68 -28.75 4.34
CA ARG A 140 -20.02 -28.93 3.76
C ARG A 140 -20.34 -30.42 3.47
N THR A 141 -19.35 -31.20 3.10
CA THR A 141 -19.55 -32.65 2.80
C THR A 141 -19.50 -33.53 4.04
N ALA A 142 -18.70 -33.14 5.05
CA ALA A 142 -18.46 -33.98 6.25
C ALA A 142 -19.27 -33.57 7.49
N SER A 143 -19.90 -32.38 7.48
CA SER A 143 -20.54 -31.80 8.67
C SER A 143 -22.01 -31.44 8.43
N THR A 144 -22.75 -31.27 9.53
CA THR A 144 -24.14 -30.81 9.46
C THR A 144 -24.22 -29.31 9.09
N PRO A 145 -25.34 -28.85 8.49
CA PRO A 145 -25.55 -27.44 8.20
C PRO A 145 -25.38 -26.52 9.42
N GLN A 146 -25.74 -27.00 10.61
CA GLN A 146 -25.59 -26.26 11.87
C GLN A 146 -24.12 -25.99 12.21
N VAL A 147 -23.24 -26.98 12.03
CA VAL A 147 -21.79 -26.82 12.24
C VAL A 147 -21.21 -25.85 11.21
N CYS A 148 -21.60 -25.95 9.94
CA CYS A 148 -21.19 -25.02 8.91
C CYS A 148 -21.59 -23.56 9.25
N GLN A 149 -22.81 -23.37 9.71
CA GLN A 149 -23.31 -22.05 10.12
C GLN A 149 -22.58 -21.54 11.36
N TRP A 150 -22.33 -22.40 12.35
CA TRP A 150 -21.56 -22.03 13.55
C TRP A 150 -20.14 -21.59 13.18
N VAL A 151 -19.42 -22.33 12.34
CA VAL A 151 -18.07 -21.97 11.87
C VAL A 151 -18.11 -20.65 11.10
N SER A 152 -19.10 -20.48 10.23
CA SER A 152 -19.28 -19.22 9.48
C SER A 152 -19.43 -18.02 10.41
N THR A 153 -20.34 -18.11 11.39
CA THR A 153 -20.67 -16.95 12.26
C THR A 153 -19.64 -16.73 13.36
N GLN A 154 -19.20 -17.78 14.04
CA GLN A 154 -18.32 -17.65 15.21
C GLN A 154 -16.83 -17.57 14.85
N VAL A 155 -16.40 -18.15 13.74
CA VAL A 155 -14.98 -18.16 13.37
C VAL A 155 -14.72 -17.19 12.22
N MET A 156 -15.42 -17.35 11.10
CA MET A 156 -15.12 -16.58 9.88
C MET A 156 -15.55 -15.12 10.01
N THR A 157 -16.80 -14.87 10.44
CA THR A 157 -17.29 -13.49 10.63
C THR A 157 -16.52 -12.79 11.74
N THR A 158 -16.19 -13.48 12.85
CA THR A 158 -15.38 -12.88 13.93
C THR A 158 -13.99 -12.51 13.44
N GLY A 159 -13.28 -13.41 12.73
CA GLY A 159 -11.97 -13.13 12.19
C GLY A 159 -11.97 -11.96 11.19
N LYS A 160 -12.96 -11.92 10.29
CA LYS A 160 -13.19 -10.79 9.38
C LYS A 160 -13.41 -9.48 10.16
N THR A 161 -14.31 -9.49 11.14
CA THR A 161 -14.68 -8.28 11.91
C THR A 161 -13.48 -7.75 12.71
N LEU A 162 -12.70 -8.61 13.36
CA LEU A 162 -11.49 -8.21 14.08
C LEU A 162 -10.49 -7.51 13.14
N PHE A 163 -10.25 -8.08 11.96
CA PHE A 163 -9.35 -7.47 11.00
C PHE A 163 -9.89 -6.12 10.49
N MET A 164 -11.19 -6.05 10.16
CA MET A 164 -11.83 -4.81 9.70
C MET A 164 -11.80 -3.72 10.78
N ASN A 165 -12.01 -4.07 12.05
CA ASN A 165 -11.91 -3.12 13.16
C ASN A 165 -10.48 -2.57 13.31
N CYS A 166 -9.46 -3.44 13.17
CA CYS A 166 -8.06 -2.99 13.17
C CYS A 166 -7.76 -2.05 11.99
N LEU A 167 -8.31 -2.33 10.81
CA LEU A 167 -8.19 -1.46 9.64
C LEU A 167 -8.86 -0.11 9.89
N ASN A 168 -10.12 -0.13 10.28
CA ASN A 168 -10.93 1.08 10.52
C ASN A 168 -10.30 1.99 11.59
N MET A 169 -9.68 1.41 12.63
CA MET A 169 -8.93 2.16 13.64
C MET A 169 -7.74 2.93 13.05
N LEU A 170 -7.07 2.36 12.04
CA LEU A 170 -5.88 2.97 11.45
C LEU A 170 -6.19 3.99 10.35
N ILE A 171 -7.35 3.91 9.69
CA ILE A 171 -7.70 4.76 8.54
C ILE A 171 -7.65 6.25 8.90
N PRO A 172 -8.36 6.75 9.93
CA PRO A 172 -8.39 8.18 10.23
C PRO A 172 -7.00 8.81 10.47
N PRO A 173 -6.17 8.30 11.39
CA PRO A 173 -4.84 8.87 11.60
C PRO A 173 -3.91 8.67 10.41
N LEU A 174 -4.00 7.54 9.69
CA LEU A 174 -3.18 7.28 8.51
C LEU A 174 -3.46 8.31 7.41
N VAL A 175 -4.72 8.55 7.09
CA VAL A 175 -5.14 9.54 6.08
C VAL A 175 -4.67 10.93 6.48
N PHE A 176 -4.89 11.31 7.73
CA PHE A 176 -4.47 12.62 8.26
C PHE A 176 -2.96 12.84 8.11
N PHE A 177 -2.15 11.94 8.68
CA PHE A 177 -0.70 12.10 8.67
C PHE A 177 -0.11 11.97 7.26
N SER A 178 -0.67 11.10 6.41
CA SER A 178 -0.18 10.90 5.04
C SER A 178 -0.34 12.17 4.19
N ILE A 179 -1.52 12.79 4.23
CA ILE A 179 -1.79 14.01 3.47
C ILE A 179 -1.04 15.21 4.05
N ALA A 180 -1.09 15.39 5.38
CA ALA A 180 -0.38 16.47 6.04
C ALA A 180 1.13 16.40 5.78
N SER A 181 1.74 15.21 5.87
CA SER A 181 3.16 14.97 5.58
C SER A 181 3.50 15.28 4.12
N ALA A 182 2.64 14.89 3.18
CA ALA A 182 2.83 15.20 1.76
C ALA A 182 2.87 16.72 1.53
N ILE A 183 1.97 17.49 2.15
CA ILE A 183 1.90 18.97 2.01
C ILE A 183 3.08 19.64 2.69
N VAL A 184 3.42 19.23 3.91
CA VAL A 184 4.53 19.79 4.70
C VAL A 184 5.89 19.51 4.05
N GLY A 185 6.03 18.38 3.34
CA GLY A 185 7.24 18.02 2.60
C GLY A 185 7.60 18.99 1.46
N PHE A 186 6.70 19.91 1.09
CA PHE A 186 6.94 20.97 0.11
C PHE A 186 7.65 22.18 0.76
N GLY A 187 8.90 22.05 1.11
CA GLY A 187 9.69 23.02 1.88
C GLY A 187 9.87 24.42 1.27
N ASP A 188 9.47 24.67 0.01
CA ASP A 188 9.64 25.97 -0.63
C ASP A 188 8.38 26.39 -1.40
N THR A 189 7.64 27.33 -0.81
CA THR A 189 6.34 27.82 -1.33
C THR A 189 6.42 28.50 -2.70
N SER A 190 7.59 29.01 -3.11
CA SER A 190 7.76 29.71 -4.38
C SER A 190 7.87 28.75 -5.59
N GLN A 191 8.48 27.59 -5.42
CA GLN A 191 8.54 26.55 -6.45
C GLN A 191 7.23 25.75 -6.56
N LEU A 192 6.49 25.63 -5.44
CA LEU A 192 5.17 25.00 -5.40
C LEU A 192 4.17 25.71 -6.32
N GLY A 193 4.21 27.03 -6.41
CA GLY A 193 3.17 27.80 -7.08
C GLY A 193 2.99 27.44 -8.56
N ARG A 194 4.05 27.36 -9.33
CA ARG A 194 3.94 27.16 -10.80
C ARG A 194 3.99 25.70 -11.24
N ILE A 195 4.95 24.94 -10.75
CA ILE A 195 5.11 23.51 -11.12
C ILE A 195 4.07 22.67 -10.38
N GLY A 196 3.92 22.90 -9.07
CA GLY A 196 2.94 22.22 -8.25
C GLY A 196 1.51 22.43 -8.73
N GLY A 197 1.11 23.67 -9.04
CA GLY A 197 -0.22 23.98 -9.55
C GLY A 197 -0.54 23.27 -10.86
N LYS A 198 0.40 23.25 -11.81
CA LYS A 198 0.22 22.51 -13.08
C LYS A 198 0.12 21.01 -12.85
N THR A 199 0.96 20.45 -11.96
CA THR A 199 0.96 19.04 -11.62
C THR A 199 -0.35 18.63 -10.96
N MET A 200 -0.82 19.41 -9.98
CA MET A 200 -2.09 19.17 -9.28
C MET A 200 -3.29 19.26 -10.22
N SER A 201 -3.30 20.26 -11.13
CA SER A 201 -4.37 20.37 -12.13
C SER A 201 -4.40 19.19 -13.07
N LEU A 202 -3.23 18.67 -13.49
CA LEU A 202 -3.15 17.49 -14.33
C LEU A 202 -3.62 16.25 -13.56
N TYR A 203 -3.24 16.09 -12.29
CA TYR A 203 -3.68 14.98 -11.45
C TYR A 203 -5.19 15.00 -11.23
N ALA A 204 -5.76 16.15 -10.87
CA ALA A 204 -7.21 16.29 -10.76
C ALA A 204 -7.92 15.93 -12.06
N PHE A 205 -7.40 16.37 -13.20
CA PHE A 205 -7.95 16.04 -14.51
C PHE A 205 -7.89 14.53 -14.81
N THR A 206 -6.74 13.86 -14.59
CA THR A 206 -6.61 12.41 -14.83
C THR A 206 -7.51 11.62 -13.90
N THR A 207 -7.63 12.02 -12.63
CA THR A 207 -8.51 11.38 -11.64
C THR A 207 -9.99 11.54 -12.01
N MET A 208 -10.42 12.71 -12.51
CA MET A 208 -11.76 12.90 -13.04
C MET A 208 -12.04 12.00 -14.26
N CYS A 209 -11.09 11.91 -15.18
CA CYS A 209 -11.21 11.01 -16.34
C CYS A 209 -11.28 9.54 -15.90
N ALA A 210 -10.46 9.13 -14.92
CA ALA A 210 -10.47 7.79 -14.36
C ALA A 210 -11.82 7.43 -13.74
N THR A 211 -12.42 8.36 -12.98
CA THR A 211 -13.76 8.21 -12.38
C THR A 211 -14.82 8.07 -13.46
N ALA A 212 -14.79 8.94 -14.48
CA ALA A 212 -15.74 8.92 -15.59
C ALA A 212 -15.66 7.60 -16.39
N ILE A 213 -14.46 7.12 -16.69
CA ILE A 213 -14.23 5.82 -17.36
C ILE A 213 -14.87 4.69 -16.54
N GLY A 214 -14.65 4.66 -15.21
CA GLY A 214 -15.25 3.64 -14.35
C GLY A 214 -16.77 3.67 -14.38
N PHE A 215 -17.39 4.83 -14.23
CA PHE A 215 -18.86 4.98 -14.27
C PHE A 215 -19.44 4.61 -15.63
N ILE A 216 -18.86 5.10 -16.72
CA ILE A 216 -19.33 4.82 -18.08
C ILE A 216 -19.31 3.30 -18.33
N LEU A 217 -18.25 2.61 -17.95
CA LEU A 217 -18.14 1.17 -18.18
C LEU A 217 -19.14 0.36 -17.35
N VAL A 218 -19.38 0.75 -16.10
CA VAL A 218 -20.39 0.06 -15.26
C VAL A 218 -21.79 0.26 -15.84
N GLU A 219 -22.14 1.45 -16.34
CA GLU A 219 -23.44 1.71 -16.94
C GLU A 219 -23.58 1.09 -18.34
N LEU A 220 -22.49 0.92 -19.08
CA LEU A 220 -22.48 0.28 -20.38
C LEU A 220 -22.65 -1.24 -20.26
N ILE A 221 -21.85 -1.87 -19.39
CA ILE A 221 -21.78 -3.35 -19.23
C ILE A 221 -22.91 -3.84 -18.31
N LYS A 222 -23.35 -3.00 -17.36
CA LYS A 222 -24.44 -3.27 -16.40
C LYS A 222 -24.24 -4.56 -15.60
N PRO A 223 -23.09 -4.76 -14.94
CA PRO A 223 -22.78 -5.98 -14.21
C PRO A 223 -23.81 -6.31 -13.12
N TYR A 224 -24.47 -5.30 -12.58
CA TYR A 224 -25.53 -5.44 -11.57
C TYR A 224 -26.78 -6.17 -12.06
N LYS A 225 -27.04 -6.24 -13.36
CA LYS A 225 -28.18 -6.98 -13.93
C LYS A 225 -28.04 -8.50 -13.86
N TYR A 226 -26.83 -8.99 -13.65
CA TYR A 226 -26.54 -10.42 -13.54
C TYR A 226 -26.64 -10.95 -12.10
N GLY A 227 -27.02 -10.10 -11.17
CA GLY A 227 -27.29 -10.47 -9.77
C GLY A 227 -28.79 -10.66 -9.53
N ASN A 228 -29.18 -11.81 -9.01
CA ASN A 228 -30.53 -12.06 -8.50
C ASN A 228 -30.57 -11.71 -6.99
N LEU A 229 -30.20 -10.49 -6.67
CA LEU A 229 -30.33 -10.00 -5.30
C LEU A 229 -31.74 -9.47 -5.10
N ASN A 230 -32.65 -10.32 -4.62
CA ASN A 230 -33.81 -9.87 -3.85
C ASN A 230 -33.29 -9.35 -2.47
N LEU A 231 -32.38 -8.40 -2.51
CA LEU A 231 -32.18 -7.53 -1.37
C LEU A 231 -33.47 -6.68 -1.32
N GLN A 232 -34.47 -7.16 -0.59
CA GLN A 232 -35.40 -6.21 0.03
C GLN A 232 -34.48 -5.11 0.54
N ALA A 233 -34.79 -3.86 0.21
CA ALA A 233 -34.15 -2.68 0.77
C ALA A 233 -34.16 -2.86 2.30
N ALA A 234 -33.24 -3.69 2.78
CA ALA A 234 -33.13 -4.07 4.15
C ALA A 234 -32.76 -2.78 4.85
N ASP A 235 -33.75 -2.12 5.43
CA ASP A 235 -33.65 -1.10 6.48
C ASP A 235 -32.37 -0.19 6.42
N LEU A 236 -31.90 0.14 5.24
CA LEU A 236 -31.25 1.44 5.01
C LEU A 236 -32.39 2.42 5.26
N GLY A 237 -32.66 2.63 6.56
CA GLY A 237 -33.84 3.31 7.08
C GLY A 237 -34.20 4.43 6.14
N GLN A 238 -35.47 4.71 5.95
CA GLN A 238 -36.13 5.68 5.06
C GLN A 238 -35.49 7.10 5.00
N ALA A 239 -34.24 7.24 5.41
CA ALA A 239 -33.30 8.25 4.99
C ALA A 239 -33.07 8.01 3.49
N GLY A 240 -34.07 8.31 2.68
CA GLY A 240 -33.86 8.66 1.29
C GLY A 240 -32.78 9.71 1.33
N VAL A 241 -31.54 9.29 1.15
CA VAL A 241 -30.36 10.17 1.14
C VAL A 241 -30.58 11.04 -0.09
N LYS A 242 -31.30 12.16 0.11
CA LYS A 242 -31.24 13.29 -0.81
C LYS A 242 -29.82 13.84 -0.66
N MET A 243 -28.85 13.12 -1.24
CA MET A 243 -27.50 13.64 -1.34
C MET A 243 -27.56 14.84 -2.28
N SER A 244 -27.78 16.02 -1.67
CA SER A 244 -27.59 17.28 -2.37
C SER A 244 -26.07 17.49 -2.50
N PHE A 245 -25.62 17.82 -3.69
CA PHE A 245 -24.22 18.21 -3.91
C PHE A 245 -23.81 19.35 -2.99
N THR A 246 -24.72 20.29 -2.73
CA THR A 246 -24.53 21.41 -1.81
C THR A 246 -24.28 20.94 -0.37
N ASP A 247 -25.09 19.98 0.12
CA ASP A 247 -24.90 19.43 1.47
C ASP A 247 -23.57 18.68 1.58
N SER A 248 -23.18 17.97 0.52
CA SER A 248 -21.88 17.30 0.47
C SER A 248 -20.70 18.26 0.52
N LEU A 249 -20.81 19.44 -0.15
CA LEU A 249 -19.77 20.49 -0.09
C LEU A 249 -19.68 21.13 1.29
N ILE A 250 -20.83 21.43 1.92
CA ILE A 250 -20.87 22.00 3.27
C ILE A 250 -20.26 21.02 4.27
N ASN A 251 -20.62 19.75 4.17
CA ASN A 251 -20.14 18.70 5.08
C ASN A 251 -18.65 18.37 4.95
N VAL A 252 -17.94 18.90 3.96
CA VAL A 252 -16.47 18.77 3.86
C VAL A 252 -15.78 19.52 5.00
N ILE A 253 -16.35 20.65 5.42
CA ILE A 253 -15.77 21.49 6.47
C ILE A 253 -16.34 21.02 7.82
N PRO A 254 -15.50 20.43 8.69
CA PRO A 254 -15.97 19.99 10.01
C PRO A 254 -16.23 21.19 10.91
N ASP A 255 -17.29 21.13 11.68
CA ASP A 255 -17.57 22.03 12.79
C ASP A 255 -16.75 21.66 14.06
N ASN A 256 -16.27 20.42 14.13
CA ASN A 256 -15.44 19.93 15.24
C ASN A 256 -14.38 18.93 14.75
N ILE A 257 -13.10 19.25 15.00
CA ILE A 257 -11.96 18.41 14.62
C ILE A 257 -12.05 17.01 15.22
N VAL A 258 -12.38 16.93 16.51
CA VAL A 258 -12.42 15.65 17.24
C VAL A 258 -13.57 14.77 16.74
N ALA A 259 -14.73 15.37 16.44
CA ALA A 259 -15.88 14.68 15.92
C ALA A 259 -15.58 13.99 14.58
N SER A 260 -14.80 14.61 13.70
CA SER A 260 -14.39 14.02 12.42
C SER A 260 -13.58 12.71 12.62
N PHE A 261 -12.70 12.69 13.61
CA PHE A 261 -11.95 11.47 13.95
C PHE A 261 -12.81 10.41 14.64
N LEU A 262 -13.71 10.80 15.56
CA LEU A 262 -14.63 9.88 16.25
C LEU A 262 -15.58 9.18 15.29
N ASN A 263 -16.10 9.94 14.32
CA ASN A 263 -17.03 9.42 13.31
C ASN A 263 -16.32 8.73 12.14
N ALA A 264 -14.97 8.78 12.11
CA ALA A 264 -14.13 8.33 11.00
C ALA A 264 -14.56 8.95 9.65
N ASP A 265 -15.01 10.24 9.67
CA ASP A 265 -15.40 10.95 8.46
C ASP A 265 -14.15 11.31 7.64
N THR A 266 -13.84 10.45 6.70
CA THR A 266 -12.59 10.53 5.92
C THR A 266 -12.49 11.81 5.12
N VAL A 267 -13.59 12.33 4.58
CA VAL A 267 -13.61 13.57 3.78
C VAL A 267 -13.25 14.78 4.65
N GLN A 268 -13.83 14.87 5.84
CA GLN A 268 -13.51 15.92 6.81
C GLN A 268 -12.06 15.83 7.31
N ILE A 269 -11.56 14.60 7.53
CA ILE A 269 -10.18 14.37 7.95
C ILE A 269 -9.19 14.80 6.85
N ILE A 270 -9.50 14.56 5.57
CA ILE A 270 -8.71 15.04 4.43
C ILE A 270 -8.64 16.56 4.44
N PHE A 271 -9.79 17.22 4.59
CA PHE A 271 -9.84 18.69 4.65
C PHE A 271 -8.97 19.24 5.80
N LEU A 272 -9.10 18.66 7.00
CA LEU A 272 -8.27 19.00 8.15
C LEU A 272 -6.77 18.80 7.89
N ALA A 273 -6.41 17.69 7.30
CA ALA A 273 -5.01 17.38 6.96
C ALA A 273 -4.43 18.41 5.99
N VAL A 274 -5.23 18.85 5.01
CA VAL A 274 -4.83 19.91 4.06
C VAL A 274 -4.62 21.23 4.79
N ILE A 275 -5.57 21.68 5.59
CA ILE A 275 -5.48 22.96 6.32
C ILE A 275 -4.32 22.97 7.30
N ILE A 276 -4.14 21.88 8.07
CA ILE A 276 -3.05 21.75 9.04
C ILE A 276 -1.70 21.68 8.32
N GLY A 277 -1.62 20.94 7.22
CA GLY A 277 -0.41 20.83 6.40
C GLY A 277 0.01 22.20 5.83
N LEU A 278 -0.93 22.94 5.25
CA LEU A 278 -0.69 24.30 4.73
C LEU A 278 -0.31 25.29 5.83
N GLY A 279 -1.02 25.24 6.98
CA GLY A 279 -0.70 26.07 8.14
C GLY A 279 0.71 25.78 8.67
N THR A 280 1.10 24.51 8.76
CA THR A 280 2.45 24.11 9.18
C THR A 280 3.52 24.62 8.22
N ALA A 281 3.28 24.47 6.92
CA ALA A 281 4.18 24.99 5.88
C ALA A 281 4.30 26.53 5.94
N ALA A 282 3.21 27.24 6.18
CA ALA A 282 3.18 28.71 6.27
C ALA A 282 3.95 29.25 7.50
N VAL A 283 3.99 28.54 8.61
CA VAL A 283 4.75 28.92 9.83
C VAL A 283 6.27 28.85 9.61
N GLY A 284 6.73 28.08 8.62
CA GLY A 284 8.14 27.98 8.24
C GLY A 284 9.01 27.35 9.34
N THR A 285 10.18 27.93 9.60
CA THR A 285 11.18 27.37 10.54
C THR A 285 10.67 27.18 11.97
N LYS A 286 9.74 28.02 12.43
CA LYS A 286 9.13 27.88 13.77
C LYS A 286 8.20 26.65 13.87
N GLY A 287 7.68 26.18 12.75
CA GLY A 287 6.83 25.00 12.67
C GLY A 287 7.60 23.68 12.56
N LYS A 288 8.94 23.68 12.54
CA LYS A 288 9.75 22.49 12.27
C LYS A 288 9.45 21.31 13.21
N ALA A 289 9.29 21.57 14.51
CA ALA A 289 8.97 20.52 15.47
C ALA A 289 7.62 19.83 15.16
N PHE A 290 6.63 20.60 14.73
CA PHE A 290 5.34 20.06 14.33
C PHE A 290 5.40 19.33 12.98
N GLN A 291 6.21 19.83 12.06
CA GLN A 291 6.53 19.14 10.80
C GLN A 291 7.16 17.78 11.04
N ASP A 292 8.16 17.70 11.92
CA ASP A 292 8.83 16.46 12.29
C ASP A 292 7.85 15.48 12.96
N PHE A 293 6.93 15.99 13.80
CA PHE A 293 5.86 15.20 14.40
C PHE A 293 4.91 14.60 13.34
N ILE A 294 4.47 15.40 12.36
CA ILE A 294 3.62 14.93 11.25
C ILE A 294 4.33 13.83 10.45
N ASN A 295 5.60 14.04 10.11
CA ASN A 295 6.39 13.07 9.34
C ASN A 295 6.61 11.77 10.13
N ALA A 296 6.96 11.87 11.40
CA ALA A 296 7.11 10.70 12.28
C ALA A 296 5.77 9.95 12.45
N GLY A 297 4.66 10.68 12.61
CA GLY A 297 3.32 10.11 12.64
C GLY A 297 3.00 9.32 11.37
N ASN A 298 3.28 9.89 10.20
CA ASN A 298 3.08 9.21 8.93
C ASN A 298 3.88 7.89 8.84
N GLU A 299 5.16 7.90 9.24
CA GLU A 299 6.00 6.69 9.24
C GLU A 299 5.45 5.61 10.19
N VAL A 300 5.03 5.99 11.39
CA VAL A 300 4.45 5.07 12.37
C VAL A 300 3.18 4.42 11.82
N PHE A 301 2.23 5.22 11.33
CA PHE A 301 0.95 4.69 10.82
C PHE A 301 1.11 3.90 9.52
N LEU A 302 2.03 4.28 8.64
CA LEU A 302 2.39 3.47 7.46
C LEU A 302 2.98 2.11 7.87
N ARG A 303 3.85 2.07 8.88
CA ARG A 303 4.43 0.82 9.37
C ARG A 303 3.40 -0.09 10.01
N LEU A 304 2.48 0.46 10.82
CA LEU A 304 1.37 -0.29 11.42
C LEU A 304 0.46 -0.87 10.32
N THR A 305 0.09 -0.07 9.34
CA THR A 305 -0.75 -0.50 8.21
C THR A 305 -0.07 -1.59 7.38
N ASN A 306 1.22 -1.44 7.06
CA ASN A 306 1.98 -2.47 6.34
C ASN A 306 2.06 -3.78 7.13
N THR A 307 2.16 -3.71 8.47
CA THR A 307 2.12 -4.89 9.32
C THR A 307 0.75 -5.57 9.25
N LEU A 308 -0.33 -4.78 9.33
CA LEU A 308 -1.70 -5.29 9.23
C LEU A 308 -1.99 -5.90 7.86
N VAL A 309 -1.52 -5.28 6.76
CA VAL A 309 -1.61 -5.83 5.40
C VAL A 309 -0.93 -7.19 5.29
N GLY A 310 0.10 -7.47 6.08
CA GLY A 310 0.71 -8.80 6.18
C GLY A 310 -0.26 -9.90 6.62
N PHE A 311 -1.34 -9.55 7.32
CA PHE A 311 -2.42 -10.46 7.73
C PHE A 311 -3.59 -10.55 6.74
N MET A 312 -3.54 -9.85 5.60
CA MET A 312 -4.56 -9.95 4.54
C MET A 312 -4.91 -11.39 4.12
N PRO A 313 -3.97 -12.34 4.07
CA PRO A 313 -4.32 -13.74 3.76
C PRO A 313 -5.36 -14.33 4.72
N LEU A 314 -5.29 -13.96 6.01
CA LEU A 314 -6.27 -14.38 7.01
C LEU A 314 -7.64 -13.76 6.73
N LEU A 315 -7.69 -12.47 6.38
CA LEU A 315 -8.94 -11.81 5.99
C LEU A 315 -9.59 -12.49 4.79
N ILE A 316 -8.82 -12.77 3.73
CA ILE A 316 -9.33 -13.45 2.53
C ILE A 316 -9.85 -14.85 2.88
N PHE A 317 -9.13 -15.58 3.71
CA PHE A 317 -9.56 -16.88 4.21
C PHE A 317 -10.92 -16.79 4.92
N CYS A 318 -11.08 -15.80 5.81
CA CYS A 318 -12.32 -15.58 6.55
C CYS A 318 -13.48 -15.15 5.64
N ILE A 319 -13.26 -14.22 4.71
CA ILE A 319 -14.31 -13.75 3.79
C ILE A 319 -14.82 -14.89 2.90
N ILE A 320 -13.92 -15.64 2.29
CA ILE A 320 -14.30 -16.77 1.42
C ILE A 320 -14.99 -17.86 2.22
N GLY A 321 -14.48 -18.18 3.42
CA GLY A 321 -15.10 -19.15 4.31
C GLY A 321 -16.49 -18.74 4.77
N GLU A 322 -16.70 -17.48 5.13
CA GLU A 322 -18.02 -16.91 5.49
C GLU A 322 -19.02 -17.07 4.35
N VAL A 323 -18.63 -16.67 3.13
CA VAL A 323 -19.50 -16.77 1.94
C VAL A 323 -19.84 -18.23 1.62
N LEU A 324 -18.87 -19.13 1.69
CA LEU A 324 -19.07 -20.52 1.33
C LEU A 324 -19.81 -21.32 2.42
N LEU A 325 -19.61 -21.05 3.70
CA LEU A 325 -20.23 -21.81 4.81
C LEU A 325 -21.55 -21.20 5.28
N GLY A 326 -21.73 -19.88 5.14
CA GLY A 326 -22.86 -19.14 5.67
C GLY A 326 -24.23 -19.45 5.04
N GLY A 327 -24.29 -20.38 4.10
CA GLY A 327 -25.53 -20.90 3.51
C GLY A 327 -26.51 -19.84 3.02
N SER A 328 -26.59 -19.66 1.75
CA SER A 328 -27.75 -19.18 0.97
C SER A 328 -28.37 -17.80 1.18
N SER A 329 -27.99 -16.98 2.16
CA SER A 329 -28.65 -15.66 2.26
C SER A 329 -27.91 -14.51 1.55
N GLY A 330 -26.67 -14.68 1.14
CA GLY A 330 -25.90 -13.60 0.46
C GLY A 330 -25.04 -14.04 -0.72
N GLY A 331 -24.82 -15.35 -0.93
CA GLY A 331 -23.86 -15.84 -1.92
C GLY A 331 -24.41 -16.06 -3.34
N ASN A 332 -25.68 -16.38 -3.47
CA ASN A 332 -26.22 -16.88 -4.74
C ASN A 332 -26.49 -15.79 -5.81
N GLY A 333 -26.32 -14.51 -5.48
CA GLY A 333 -26.57 -13.42 -6.44
C GLY A 333 -25.38 -12.46 -6.63
N MET A 334 -24.41 -12.41 -5.70
CA MET A 334 -23.32 -11.42 -5.76
C MET A 334 -22.08 -11.90 -6.53
N GLY A 335 -21.86 -13.21 -6.64
CA GLY A 335 -20.62 -13.73 -7.21
C GLY A 335 -20.40 -13.31 -8.67
N LEU A 336 -21.40 -13.45 -9.50
CA LEU A 336 -21.31 -13.11 -10.92
C LEU A 336 -21.16 -11.61 -11.18
N PRO A 337 -21.95 -10.70 -10.53
CA PRO A 337 -21.72 -9.26 -10.61
C PRO A 337 -20.32 -8.82 -10.20
N ILE A 338 -19.76 -9.40 -9.15
CA ILE A 338 -18.40 -9.09 -8.68
C ILE A 338 -17.36 -9.55 -9.70
N ILE A 339 -17.49 -10.76 -10.25
CA ILE A 339 -16.56 -11.27 -11.27
C ILE A 339 -16.60 -10.38 -12.52
N ILE A 340 -17.80 -10.02 -12.98
CA ILE A 340 -17.96 -9.09 -14.10
C ILE A 340 -17.39 -7.71 -13.74
N GLY A 341 -17.62 -7.23 -12.51
CA GLY A 341 -17.04 -5.99 -11.97
C GLY A 341 -15.52 -5.98 -12.01
N ILE A 342 -14.87 -7.10 -11.66
CA ILE A 342 -13.42 -7.27 -11.81
C ILE A 342 -13.01 -7.14 -13.28
N GLY A 343 -13.75 -7.76 -14.20
CA GLY A 343 -13.52 -7.62 -15.64
C GLY A 343 -13.66 -6.17 -16.11
N VAL A 344 -14.68 -5.45 -15.64
CA VAL A 344 -14.89 -4.01 -15.90
C VAL A 344 -13.73 -3.19 -15.37
N TYR A 345 -13.25 -3.47 -14.16
CA TYR A 345 -12.10 -2.80 -13.57
C TYR A 345 -10.82 -2.98 -14.40
N VAL A 346 -10.53 -4.21 -14.83
CA VAL A 346 -9.36 -4.49 -15.68
C VAL A 346 -9.49 -3.76 -17.02
N LEU A 347 -10.67 -3.77 -17.64
CA LEU A 347 -10.94 -3.05 -18.89
C LEU A 347 -10.74 -1.54 -18.71
N ALA A 348 -11.22 -0.97 -17.59
CA ALA A 348 -11.04 0.44 -17.26
C ALA A 348 -9.56 0.82 -17.12
N ILE A 349 -8.74 -0.03 -16.49
CA ILE A 349 -7.29 0.18 -16.41
C ILE A 349 -6.66 0.19 -17.82
N VAL A 350 -7.04 -0.73 -18.69
CA VAL A 350 -6.52 -0.77 -20.07
C VAL A 350 -6.89 0.51 -20.83
N ILE A 351 -8.14 0.97 -20.72
CA ILE A 351 -8.59 2.22 -21.33
C ILE A 351 -7.82 3.42 -20.74
N MET A 352 -7.57 3.44 -19.43
CA MET A 352 -6.79 4.50 -18.80
C MET A 352 -5.33 4.51 -19.27
N ILE A 353 -4.72 3.37 -19.49
CA ILE A 353 -3.38 3.29 -20.11
C ILE A 353 -3.39 3.88 -21.51
N ILE A 354 -4.39 3.56 -22.33
CA ILE A 354 -4.56 4.16 -23.67
C ILE A 354 -4.74 5.68 -23.56
N PHE A 355 -5.53 6.14 -22.61
CA PHE A 355 -5.72 7.56 -22.35
C PHE A 355 -4.41 8.27 -21.98
N TYR A 356 -3.56 7.67 -21.14
CA TYR A 356 -2.23 8.24 -20.86
C TYR A 356 -1.34 8.31 -22.10
N HIS A 357 -1.41 7.32 -22.99
CA HIS A 357 -0.68 7.35 -24.25
C HIS A 357 -1.18 8.51 -25.15
N LEU A 358 -2.50 8.76 -25.14
CA LEU A 358 -3.09 9.89 -25.85
C LEU A 358 -2.63 11.23 -25.27
N LEU A 359 -2.60 11.35 -23.91
CA LEU A 359 -2.06 12.55 -23.24
C LEU A 359 -0.58 12.80 -23.59
N LEU A 360 0.24 11.76 -23.60
CA LEU A 360 1.64 11.87 -24.03
C LEU A 360 1.79 12.34 -25.48
N LEU A 361 0.90 11.87 -26.36
CA LEU A 361 0.89 12.28 -27.77
C LEU A 361 0.46 13.74 -27.93
N VAL A 362 -0.67 14.11 -27.30
CA VAL A 362 -1.32 15.42 -27.51
C VAL A 362 -0.64 16.52 -26.71
N LEU A 363 -0.46 16.34 -25.40
CA LEU A 363 0.12 17.35 -24.52
C LEU A 363 1.64 17.30 -24.52
N GLY A 364 2.22 16.10 -24.47
CA GLY A 364 3.66 15.90 -24.41
C GLY A 364 4.35 15.98 -25.76
N LYS A 365 3.59 15.85 -26.87
CA LYS A 365 4.14 15.74 -28.24
C LYS A 365 5.24 14.68 -28.34
N LEU A 366 5.18 13.65 -27.49
CA LEU A 366 6.13 12.55 -27.40
C LEU A 366 5.58 11.32 -28.14
N ARG A 367 6.44 10.43 -28.58
CA ARG A 367 6.05 9.13 -29.15
C ARG A 367 5.72 8.15 -28.02
N PRO A 368 4.45 7.79 -27.79
CA PRO A 368 4.04 7.01 -26.61
C PRO A 368 4.70 5.63 -26.55
N LEU A 369 4.81 4.94 -27.67
CA LEU A 369 5.42 3.60 -27.74
C LEU A 369 6.91 3.61 -27.37
N VAL A 370 7.65 4.67 -27.73
CA VAL A 370 9.08 4.81 -27.35
C VAL A 370 9.19 5.01 -25.83
N PHE A 371 8.33 5.84 -25.26
CA PHE A 371 8.24 6.05 -23.81
C PHE A 371 7.93 4.73 -23.10
N THR A 372 6.88 4.03 -23.52
CA THR A 372 6.46 2.77 -22.91
C THR A 372 7.55 1.71 -22.97
N ARG A 373 8.26 1.59 -24.11
CA ARG A 373 9.36 0.63 -24.24
C ARG A 373 10.49 0.90 -23.25
N LYS A 374 10.79 2.18 -22.97
CA LYS A 374 11.80 2.57 -21.97
C LYS A 374 11.28 2.39 -20.54
N TYR A 375 10.00 2.67 -20.28
CA TYR A 375 9.40 2.62 -18.95
C TYR A 375 8.97 1.22 -18.51
N LEU A 376 8.62 0.33 -19.46
CA LEU A 376 8.08 -1.00 -19.18
C LEU A 376 8.90 -1.85 -18.19
N PRO A 377 10.25 -1.93 -18.28
CA PRO A 377 11.04 -2.69 -17.34
C PRO A 377 10.91 -2.20 -15.89
N TYR A 378 10.76 -0.89 -15.73
CA TYR A 378 10.57 -0.24 -14.43
C TYR A 378 9.15 -0.41 -13.92
N MET A 379 8.14 -0.29 -14.80
CA MET A 379 6.75 -0.53 -14.47
C MET A 379 6.53 -1.94 -13.89
N LEU A 380 7.15 -2.95 -14.48
CA LEU A 380 7.10 -4.33 -13.95
C LEU A 380 7.75 -4.43 -12.55
N GLN A 381 8.79 -3.65 -12.28
CA GLN A 381 9.40 -3.59 -10.95
C GLN A 381 8.47 -2.90 -9.93
N VAL A 382 7.83 -1.79 -10.32
CA VAL A 382 6.88 -1.06 -9.47
C VAL A 382 5.68 -1.94 -9.12
N ILE A 383 5.12 -2.68 -10.08
CA ILE A 383 4.06 -3.67 -9.83
C ILE A 383 4.50 -4.70 -8.77
N GLY A 384 5.77 -5.17 -8.87
CA GLY A 384 6.31 -6.10 -7.89
C GLY A 384 6.51 -5.50 -6.49
N ILE A 385 6.74 -4.20 -6.37
CA ILE A 385 6.89 -3.50 -5.08
C ILE A 385 5.53 -3.40 -4.37
N GLY A 386 4.45 -3.14 -5.11
CA GLY A 386 3.09 -3.07 -4.57
C GLY A 386 2.83 -1.90 -3.61
N SER A 387 3.71 -0.88 -3.59
CA SER A 387 3.57 0.32 -2.76
C SER A 387 4.04 1.54 -3.54
N SER A 388 3.21 2.55 -3.67
CA SER A 388 3.52 3.79 -4.38
C SER A 388 4.66 4.55 -3.72
N SER A 389 4.68 4.63 -2.38
CA SER A 389 5.77 5.27 -1.64
C SER A 389 7.11 4.57 -1.82
N ALA A 390 7.13 3.25 -1.74
CA ALA A 390 8.36 2.48 -1.94
C ALA A 390 8.87 2.52 -3.39
N ALA A 391 8.01 2.87 -4.36
CA ALA A 391 8.36 3.02 -5.75
C ALA A 391 8.92 4.42 -6.10
N ILE A 392 8.82 5.41 -5.21
CA ILE A 392 9.26 6.79 -5.45
C ILE A 392 10.72 6.84 -5.97
N PRO A 393 11.72 6.26 -5.28
CA PRO A 393 13.11 6.35 -5.73
C PRO A 393 13.34 5.74 -7.12
N LEU A 394 12.62 4.64 -7.41
CA LEU A 394 12.71 3.98 -8.71
C LEU A 394 12.13 4.85 -9.83
N ASN A 395 10.96 5.46 -9.59
CA ASN A 395 10.34 6.37 -10.54
C ASN A 395 11.18 7.64 -10.77
N MET A 396 11.78 8.19 -9.71
CA MET A 396 12.71 9.33 -9.85
C MET A 396 13.93 8.96 -10.72
N LYS A 397 14.52 7.79 -10.50
CA LYS A 397 15.63 7.29 -11.33
C LYS A 397 15.24 7.12 -12.81
N VAL A 398 14.01 6.69 -13.06
CA VAL A 398 13.49 6.61 -14.44
C VAL A 398 13.36 8.00 -15.05
N CYS A 399 12.80 8.96 -14.33
CA CYS A 399 12.67 10.34 -14.80
C CYS A 399 14.05 10.94 -15.15
N GLU A 400 15.06 10.71 -14.31
CA GLU A 400 16.44 11.10 -14.55
C GLU A 400 16.97 10.46 -15.83
N SER A 401 16.78 9.15 -16.02
CA SER A 401 17.21 8.42 -17.24
C SER A 401 16.50 8.87 -18.52
N LEU A 402 15.34 9.49 -18.38
CA LEU A 402 14.58 10.08 -19.48
C LEU A 402 14.96 11.55 -19.77
N GLY A 403 15.86 12.13 -18.97
CA GLY A 403 16.30 13.52 -19.11
C GLY A 403 15.27 14.54 -18.63
N ILE A 404 14.36 14.17 -17.72
CA ILE A 404 13.40 15.09 -17.12
C ILE A 404 14.12 15.96 -16.08
N ASP A 405 13.80 17.24 -16.02
CA ASP A 405 14.39 18.17 -15.04
C ASP A 405 14.15 17.70 -13.60
N LYS A 406 15.22 17.68 -12.80
CA LYS A 406 15.18 17.29 -11.39
C LYS A 406 14.15 18.09 -10.59
N LYS A 407 13.99 19.40 -10.87
CA LYS A 407 12.99 20.26 -10.19
C LYS A 407 11.55 19.79 -10.42
N VAL A 408 11.29 19.17 -11.56
CA VAL A 408 9.95 18.66 -11.89
C VAL A 408 9.69 17.33 -11.20
N TYR A 409 10.57 16.33 -11.42
CA TYR A 409 10.30 14.99 -10.90
C TYR A 409 10.48 14.85 -9.38
N SER A 410 11.38 15.66 -8.77
CA SER A 410 11.54 15.66 -7.31
C SER A 410 10.28 16.13 -6.57
N LEU A 411 9.44 16.93 -7.23
CA LEU A 411 8.16 17.37 -6.72
C LEU A 411 7.02 16.44 -7.16
N SER A 412 6.89 16.20 -8.47
CA SER A 412 5.74 15.49 -9.02
C SER A 412 5.69 14.01 -8.61
N ILE A 413 6.81 13.30 -8.56
CA ILE A 413 6.79 11.87 -8.23
C ILE A 413 6.32 11.59 -6.79
N PRO A 414 6.87 12.23 -5.73
CA PRO A 414 6.35 12.05 -4.39
C PRO A 414 4.90 12.49 -4.24
N LEU A 415 4.53 13.63 -4.83
CA LEU A 415 3.16 14.14 -4.82
C LEU A 415 2.19 13.16 -5.50
N GLY A 416 2.54 12.65 -6.68
CA GLY A 416 1.74 11.68 -7.40
C GLY A 416 1.58 10.35 -6.67
N ALA A 417 2.58 9.93 -5.91
CA ALA A 417 2.50 8.71 -5.14
C ALA A 417 1.43 8.73 -4.04
N THR A 418 1.03 9.93 -3.59
CA THR A 418 0.03 10.12 -2.53
C THR A 418 -1.30 10.67 -3.06
N VAL A 419 -1.27 11.61 -4.00
CA VAL A 419 -2.47 12.36 -4.44
C VAL A 419 -3.06 11.81 -5.73
N ASN A 420 -2.26 11.23 -6.63
CA ASN A 420 -2.72 10.75 -7.94
C ASN A 420 -2.81 9.23 -8.00
N MET A 421 -3.84 8.68 -7.40
CA MET A 421 -4.08 7.24 -7.33
C MET A 421 -5.20 6.80 -8.27
N ASP A 422 -5.04 7.00 -9.58
CA ASP A 422 -6.08 6.73 -10.59
C ASP A 422 -6.54 5.27 -10.60
N GLY A 423 -5.67 4.31 -10.29
CA GLY A 423 -6.05 2.91 -10.12
C GLY A 423 -7.03 2.68 -8.96
N THR A 424 -6.82 3.36 -7.84
CA THR A 424 -7.75 3.36 -6.69
C THR A 424 -9.06 4.05 -7.05
N THR A 425 -8.99 5.14 -7.79
CA THR A 425 -10.14 5.90 -8.30
C THR A 425 -11.03 5.04 -9.20
N ILE A 426 -10.44 4.32 -10.16
CA ILE A 426 -11.17 3.38 -11.02
C ILE A 426 -11.82 2.28 -10.18
N TYR A 427 -11.10 1.74 -9.20
CA TYR A 427 -11.66 0.73 -8.31
C TYR A 427 -12.89 1.26 -7.56
N MET A 428 -12.79 2.44 -6.94
CA MET A 428 -13.89 3.05 -6.20
C MET A 428 -15.07 3.41 -7.10
N SER A 429 -14.84 3.92 -8.31
CA SER A 429 -15.90 4.25 -9.25
C SER A 429 -16.65 3.00 -9.75
N VAL A 430 -15.90 1.94 -10.11
CA VAL A 430 -16.50 0.69 -10.59
C VAL A 430 -17.28 -0.01 -9.47
N PHE A 431 -16.64 -0.29 -8.34
CA PHE A 431 -17.27 -1.05 -7.27
C PHE A 431 -18.25 -0.22 -6.45
N GLY A 432 -18.00 1.07 -6.25
CA GLY A 432 -18.94 1.98 -5.58
C GLY A 432 -20.26 2.07 -6.34
N LEU A 433 -20.21 2.32 -7.66
CA LEU A 433 -21.41 2.37 -8.49
C LEU A 433 -22.09 0.99 -8.63
N LEU A 434 -21.30 -0.08 -8.78
CA LEU A 434 -21.83 -1.44 -8.84
C LEU A 434 -22.60 -1.79 -7.57
N LEU A 435 -22.04 -1.52 -6.39
CA LEU A 435 -22.71 -1.77 -5.11
C LEU A 435 -23.96 -0.90 -4.95
N ALA A 436 -23.88 0.39 -5.26
CA ALA A 436 -25.03 1.28 -5.20
C ALA A 436 -26.21 0.77 -6.07
N ARG A 437 -25.91 0.29 -7.29
CA ARG A 437 -26.91 -0.33 -8.17
C ARG A 437 -27.44 -1.67 -7.65
N LEU A 438 -26.57 -2.51 -7.06
CA LEU A 438 -26.98 -3.79 -6.47
C LEU A 438 -27.90 -3.59 -5.26
N TYR A 439 -27.69 -2.54 -4.47
CA TYR A 439 -28.55 -2.15 -3.35
C TYR A 439 -29.81 -1.36 -3.76
N GLY A 440 -30.02 -1.18 -5.09
CA GLY A 440 -31.23 -0.50 -5.60
C GLY A 440 -31.29 1.00 -5.31
N LEU A 441 -30.15 1.64 -5.00
CA LEU A 441 -30.11 3.08 -4.75
C LEU A 441 -30.47 3.85 -6.03
N PRO A 442 -31.31 4.91 -5.95
CA PRO A 442 -31.66 5.74 -7.09
C PRO A 442 -30.44 6.58 -7.51
N ILE A 443 -29.86 6.26 -8.66
CA ILE A 443 -28.69 6.98 -9.19
C ILE A 443 -29.20 8.03 -10.19
N ASN A 444 -29.17 9.29 -9.78
CA ASN A 444 -29.45 10.46 -10.59
C ASN A 444 -28.15 11.26 -10.85
N LEU A 445 -28.22 12.31 -11.66
CA LEU A 445 -27.08 13.12 -12.02
C LEU A 445 -26.38 13.76 -10.78
N SER A 446 -27.14 14.17 -9.79
CA SER A 446 -26.59 14.71 -8.51
C SER A 446 -25.74 13.68 -7.79
N VAL A 447 -26.19 12.40 -7.76
CA VAL A 447 -25.45 11.31 -7.14
C VAL A 447 -24.10 11.05 -7.86
N TYR A 448 -24.09 11.12 -9.21
CA TYR A 448 -22.82 11.01 -9.95
C TYR A 448 -21.84 12.13 -9.59
N PHE A 449 -22.29 13.38 -9.48
CA PHE A 449 -21.44 14.50 -9.05
C PHE A 449 -20.94 14.32 -7.63
N THR A 450 -21.82 13.93 -6.71
CA THR A 450 -21.45 13.68 -5.31
C THR A 450 -20.43 12.54 -5.19
N LEU A 451 -20.67 11.41 -5.88
CA LEU A 451 -19.73 10.29 -5.90
C LEU A 451 -18.40 10.68 -6.53
N THR A 452 -18.41 11.43 -7.64
CA THR A 452 -17.17 11.92 -8.27
C THR A 452 -16.38 12.77 -7.30
N PHE A 453 -17.01 13.71 -6.63
CA PHE A 453 -16.36 14.58 -5.66
C PHE A 453 -15.80 13.79 -4.45
N ALA A 454 -16.60 12.88 -3.89
CA ALA A 454 -16.16 12.01 -2.81
C ALA A 454 -14.96 11.13 -3.23
N ILE A 455 -15.02 10.52 -4.41
CA ILE A 455 -13.94 9.68 -4.95
C ILE A 455 -12.65 10.50 -5.17
N LEU A 456 -12.76 11.74 -5.68
CA LEU A 456 -11.62 12.64 -5.84
C LEU A 456 -10.92 12.91 -4.51
N LEU A 457 -11.68 13.22 -3.48
CA LEU A 457 -11.14 13.46 -2.14
C LEU A 457 -10.55 12.18 -1.52
N LEU A 458 -11.30 11.09 -1.56
CA LEU A 458 -10.85 9.80 -1.01
C LEU A 458 -9.61 9.25 -1.71
N SER A 459 -9.50 9.42 -3.03
CA SER A 459 -8.32 8.97 -3.76
C SER A 459 -7.08 9.80 -3.42
N ALA A 460 -7.24 11.11 -3.23
CA ALA A 460 -6.16 11.99 -2.78
C ALA A 460 -5.69 11.66 -1.34
N GLY A 461 -6.59 11.11 -0.51
CA GLY A 461 -6.31 10.66 0.86
C GLY A 461 -5.94 9.20 0.97
N ALA A 462 -5.93 8.47 -0.12
CA ALA A 462 -5.63 7.04 -0.09
C ALA A 462 -4.19 6.79 0.38
N PRO A 463 -3.97 5.89 1.36
CA PRO A 463 -2.62 5.59 1.80
C PRO A 463 -1.84 4.88 0.67
N PRO A 464 -0.56 5.22 0.46
CA PRO A 464 0.25 4.68 -0.64
C PRO A 464 0.77 3.27 -0.35
N VAL A 465 -0.11 2.38 0.15
CA VAL A 465 0.17 1.00 0.55
C VAL A 465 -0.67 0.00 -0.23
N MET A 466 -0.26 -1.26 -0.22
CA MET A 466 -1.03 -2.34 -0.85
C MET A 466 -2.41 -2.47 -0.19
N GLY A 467 -3.48 -2.58 -1.00
CA GLY A 467 -4.86 -2.69 -0.50
C GLY A 467 -5.55 -1.36 -0.19
N SER A 468 -4.92 -0.22 -0.47
CA SER A 468 -5.50 1.12 -0.25
C SER A 468 -6.89 1.29 -0.86
N SER A 469 -7.14 0.72 -2.04
CA SER A 469 -8.43 0.79 -2.71
C SER A 469 -9.57 0.16 -1.89
N ILE A 470 -9.29 -0.96 -1.21
CA ILE A 470 -10.26 -1.62 -0.31
C ILE A 470 -10.48 -0.74 0.93
N ILE A 471 -9.41 -0.19 1.49
CA ILE A 471 -9.46 0.73 2.62
C ILE A 471 -10.36 1.92 2.30
N CYS A 472 -10.14 2.58 1.16
CA CYS A 472 -10.93 3.73 0.75
C CYS A 472 -12.41 3.39 0.46
N LEU A 473 -12.71 2.20 -0.08
CA LEU A 473 -14.08 1.79 -0.34
C LEU A 473 -14.86 1.51 0.97
N THR A 474 -14.17 1.11 2.04
CA THR A 474 -14.77 0.86 3.36
C THR A 474 -14.78 2.10 4.25
N ALA A 475 -14.14 3.20 3.85
CA ALA A 475 -14.18 4.48 4.53
C ALA A 475 -15.62 5.03 4.54
N ARG A 476 -16.09 5.44 5.72
CA ARG A 476 -17.43 6.01 5.94
C ARG A 476 -17.47 7.48 5.55
#